data_98e9911e841996aedf5a87ad8e73d5ad
#
_entry.id   98e9911e841996aedf5a87ad8e73d5ad
#
_cell.length_a   1.000
_cell.length_b   1.000
_cell.length_c   1.000
_cell.angle_alpha   90.00
_cell.angle_beta   90.00
_cell.angle_gamma   90.00
#
_symmetry.space_group_name_H-M   'P 1'
#
loop_
_entity.id
_entity.type
_entity.pdbx_description
1 polymer ?
#
loop_
_entity_poly.entity_id
_entity_poly.type
_entity_poly.pdbx_seq_one_letter_code
_entity_poly.pdbx_strand_id
1 'polypeptide(L)'
;LSRTSSNTATLQFSGATNDVTGFSVAMIGLTMTSGNNIIPSSPNPTSNQLGTSQFGINLRGNSNPTVGQDPTGVGTLSPVPPYSTPNQFALDSGATMANSPLPTDFNIMTVSYLVNVSQAQPSGIYSSTFTFIATASF
;
A
#
# COMPACT_ATOMS: atom_id res chain seq x y z
N LEU A 1 14.50 8.44 -9.14
CA LEU A 1 14.40 8.20 -7.70
C LEU A 1 15.57 8.87 -6.98
N SER A 2 15.28 9.57 -5.88
CA SER A 2 16.29 10.17 -5.01
C SER A 2 17.00 9.08 -4.19
N ARG A 3 18.31 9.25 -3.97
CA ARG A 3 19.10 8.38 -3.07
C ARG A 3 19.26 8.97 -1.66
N THR A 4 18.87 10.23 -1.48
CA THR A 4 19.05 10.99 -0.23
C THR A 4 17.71 11.33 0.45
N SER A 5 16.60 11.00 -0.19
CA SER A 5 15.26 11.17 0.34
C SER A 5 14.35 10.04 -0.13
N SER A 6 13.35 9.72 0.65
CA SER A 6 12.29 8.77 0.25
C SER A 6 11.50 9.33 -0.93
N ASN A 7 11.17 8.46 -1.87
CA ASN A 7 10.29 8.77 -2.99
C ASN A 7 8.91 8.20 -2.66
N THR A 8 7.88 9.02 -2.79
CA THR A 8 6.52 8.65 -2.40
C THR A 8 5.51 8.99 -3.48
N ALA A 9 4.41 8.27 -3.47
CA ALA A 9 3.24 8.53 -4.29
C ALA A 9 1.99 8.06 -3.54
N THR A 10 0.83 8.50 -3.99
CA THR A 10 -0.46 8.06 -3.46
C THR A 10 -1.42 7.70 -4.57
N LEU A 11 -2.32 6.76 -4.27
CA LEU A 11 -3.50 6.42 -5.05
C LEU A 11 -4.68 6.34 -4.09
N GLN A 12 -5.87 6.69 -4.56
CA GLN A 12 -7.08 6.56 -3.77
C GLN A 12 -8.06 5.59 -4.42
N PHE A 13 -8.75 4.83 -3.59
CA PHE A 13 -9.94 4.09 -3.96
C PHE A 13 -11.02 4.28 -2.90
N SER A 14 -12.26 4.01 -3.27
CA SER A 14 -13.38 4.01 -2.35
C SER A 14 -14.28 2.82 -2.62
N GLY A 15 -15.03 2.40 -1.62
CA GLY A 15 -15.98 1.31 -1.75
C GLY A 15 -17.14 1.46 -0.77
N ALA A 16 -18.28 0.92 -1.18
CA ALA A 16 -19.48 0.79 -0.37
C ALA A 16 -20.18 -0.51 -0.74
N THR A 17 -20.98 -1.05 0.16
CA THR A 17 -21.82 -2.22 -0.08
C THR A 17 -23.04 -2.20 0.82
N ASN A 18 -24.14 -2.71 0.32
CA ASN A 18 -25.35 -3.03 1.10
C ASN A 18 -25.41 -4.50 1.51
N ASP A 19 -24.41 -5.30 1.17
CA ASP A 19 -24.34 -6.70 1.57
C ASP A 19 -24.18 -6.81 3.09
N VAL A 20 -24.97 -7.66 3.71
CA VAL A 20 -25.00 -7.85 5.18
C VAL A 20 -23.71 -8.44 5.74
N THR A 21 -22.91 -9.07 4.89
CA THR A 21 -21.62 -9.67 5.23
C THR A 21 -20.41 -8.81 4.82
N GLY A 22 -20.68 -7.63 4.20
CA GLY A 22 -19.65 -6.68 3.84
C GLY A 22 -18.81 -7.08 2.63
N PHE A 23 -17.58 -6.57 2.55
CA PHE A 23 -16.64 -6.88 1.48
C PHE A 23 -15.17 -6.67 1.93
N SER A 24 -14.26 -7.24 1.17
CA SER A 24 -12.84 -7.04 1.35
C SER A 24 -12.18 -6.54 0.05
N VAL A 25 -11.06 -5.84 0.20
CA VAL A 25 -10.21 -5.42 -0.92
C VAL A 25 -8.83 -6.05 -0.73
N ALA A 26 -8.40 -6.82 -1.71
CA ALA A 26 -7.05 -7.38 -1.79
C ALA A 26 -6.24 -6.69 -2.89
N MET A 27 -4.92 -6.81 -2.82
CA MET A 27 -4.01 -6.29 -3.84
C MET A 27 -3.11 -7.41 -4.35
N ILE A 28 -3.01 -7.54 -5.67
CA ILE A 28 -2.06 -8.41 -6.34
C ILE A 28 -1.05 -7.53 -7.07
N GLY A 29 0.24 -7.80 -6.84
CA GLY A 29 1.32 -7.09 -7.50
C GLY A 29 2.68 -7.60 -7.06
N LEU A 30 3.69 -7.22 -7.81
CA LEU A 30 5.08 -7.55 -7.52
C LEU A 30 5.86 -6.27 -7.23
N THR A 31 7.03 -6.43 -6.63
CA THR A 31 7.93 -5.29 -6.40
C THR A 31 8.39 -4.65 -7.71
N MET A 32 8.98 -3.48 -7.63
CA MET A 32 9.46 -2.73 -8.79
C MET A 32 10.70 -3.37 -9.42
N THR A 33 10.68 -3.52 -10.74
CA THR A 33 11.80 -4.11 -11.51
C THR A 33 12.20 -3.24 -12.69
N SER A 34 13.47 -3.35 -13.09
CA SER A 34 14.04 -2.77 -14.31
C SER A 34 14.98 -3.80 -14.95
N GLY A 35 14.48 -4.55 -15.93
CA GLY A 35 15.16 -5.76 -16.44
C GLY A 35 15.37 -6.77 -15.30
N ASN A 36 16.61 -7.16 -15.06
CA ASN A 36 16.96 -8.08 -13.97
C ASN A 36 17.18 -7.40 -12.61
N ASN A 37 17.11 -6.07 -12.56
CA ASN A 37 17.30 -5.33 -11.32
C ASN A 37 15.98 -5.20 -10.56
N ILE A 38 16.02 -5.40 -9.24
CA ILE A 38 14.85 -5.41 -8.36
C ILE A 38 15.05 -4.38 -7.25
N ILE A 39 14.00 -3.65 -6.88
CA ILE A 39 13.93 -2.94 -5.61
C ILE A 39 13.26 -3.89 -4.61
N PRO A 40 13.95 -4.32 -3.52
CA PRO A 40 13.40 -5.28 -2.57
C PRO A 40 12.12 -4.79 -1.90
N SER A 41 11.24 -5.72 -1.57
CA SER A 41 10.05 -5.50 -0.73
C SER A 41 9.96 -6.57 0.35
N SER A 42 9.11 -6.35 1.35
CA SER A 42 8.88 -7.30 2.43
C SER A 42 7.37 -7.52 2.61
N PRO A 43 6.91 -8.77 2.78
CA PRO A 43 5.53 -9.04 3.18
C PRO A 43 5.25 -8.59 4.63
N ASN A 44 6.29 -8.52 5.46
CA ASN A 44 6.16 -8.01 6.81
C ASN A 44 6.31 -6.49 6.84
N PRO A 45 5.52 -5.77 7.66
CA PRO A 45 5.62 -4.33 7.82
C PRO A 45 7.03 -3.91 8.27
N THR A 46 7.61 -2.95 7.57
CA THR A 46 8.92 -2.37 7.87
C THR A 46 8.86 -0.86 7.86
N SER A 47 9.60 -0.22 8.75
CA SER A 47 9.72 1.24 8.77
C SER A 47 10.50 1.75 7.56
N ASN A 48 10.38 3.05 7.30
CA ASN A 48 11.18 3.73 6.29
C ASN A 48 12.69 3.60 6.59
N GLN A 49 13.45 3.07 5.62
CA GLN A 49 14.90 2.84 5.73
C GLN A 49 15.63 3.60 4.62
N LEU A 50 15.86 4.88 4.86
CA LEU A 50 16.59 5.73 3.93
C LEU A 50 18.00 5.19 3.67
N GLY A 51 18.45 5.20 2.42
CA GLY A 51 19.74 4.66 2.00
C GLY A 51 19.78 3.16 1.75
N THR A 52 18.70 2.45 2.05
CA THR A 52 18.49 1.02 1.71
C THR A 52 17.44 0.91 0.61
N SER A 53 17.65 0.05 -0.38
CA SER A 53 16.62 -0.21 -1.39
C SER A 53 15.42 -0.89 -0.75
N GLN A 54 14.25 -0.26 -0.87
CA GLN A 54 13.01 -0.69 -0.23
C GLN A 54 11.82 -0.24 -1.07
N PHE A 55 10.85 -1.13 -1.25
CA PHE A 55 9.54 -0.79 -1.78
C PHE A 55 8.45 -1.35 -0.87
N GLY A 56 7.43 -0.56 -0.62
CA GLY A 56 6.28 -0.99 0.17
C GLY A 56 5.13 -0.01 0.10
N ILE A 57 3.99 -0.44 0.61
CA ILE A 57 2.75 0.33 0.65
C ILE A 57 2.13 0.28 2.04
N ASN A 58 1.26 1.25 2.35
CA ASN A 58 0.33 1.15 3.46
C ASN A 58 -0.93 1.99 3.20
N LEU A 59 -1.94 1.86 4.08
CA LEU A 59 -3.24 2.54 3.96
C LEU A 59 -3.49 3.52 5.12
N ARG A 60 -2.44 4.13 5.63
CA ARG A 60 -2.52 5.07 6.76
C ARG A 60 -1.83 6.39 6.42
N GLY A 61 -2.18 7.42 7.17
CA GLY A 61 -1.40 8.64 7.23
C GLY A 61 -0.03 8.36 7.86
N ASN A 62 1.04 8.83 7.22
CA ASN A 62 2.41 8.59 7.62
C ASN A 62 3.14 9.90 7.87
N SER A 63 3.99 9.94 8.89
CA SER A 63 4.87 11.07 9.22
C SER A 63 6.33 10.83 8.84
N ASN A 64 6.71 9.57 8.58
CA ASN A 64 8.07 9.21 8.17
C ASN A 64 8.04 8.12 7.06
N PRO A 65 8.12 8.52 5.78
CA PRO A 65 8.01 9.88 5.25
C PRO A 65 6.59 10.42 5.36
N THR A 66 6.42 11.74 5.27
CA THR A 66 5.07 12.34 5.21
C THR A 66 4.42 11.97 3.89
N VAL A 67 3.46 11.05 3.95
CA VAL A 67 2.72 10.54 2.78
C VAL A 67 1.38 9.91 3.19
N GLY A 68 0.37 10.11 2.35
CA GLY A 68 -0.97 9.54 2.54
C GLY A 68 -1.78 10.22 3.62
N GLN A 69 -2.91 9.62 3.91
CA GLN A 69 -3.83 10.05 4.97
C GLN A 69 -4.60 8.83 5.50
N ASP A 70 -5.14 8.97 6.69
CA ASP A 70 -6.06 7.98 7.26
C ASP A 70 -7.36 7.90 6.45
N PRO A 71 -8.07 6.78 6.50
CA PRO A 71 -9.36 6.65 5.85
C PRO A 71 -10.32 7.78 6.21
N THR A 72 -11.05 8.28 5.22
CA THR A 72 -12.04 9.35 5.40
C THR A 72 -13.37 8.95 4.79
N GLY A 73 -14.47 9.43 5.38
CA GLY A 73 -15.83 9.13 4.97
C GLY A 73 -16.70 8.71 6.13
N VAL A 74 -17.91 8.27 5.83
CA VAL A 74 -18.92 7.86 6.85
C VAL A 74 -19.08 6.34 6.95
N GLY A 75 -18.39 5.61 6.07
CA GLY A 75 -18.42 4.15 6.05
C GLY A 75 -17.50 3.50 7.07
N THR A 76 -17.50 2.18 7.11
CA THR A 76 -16.75 1.33 8.04
C THR A 76 -15.59 0.55 7.40
N LEU A 77 -15.38 0.71 6.07
CA LEU A 77 -14.23 0.12 5.40
C LEU A 77 -12.95 0.61 6.07
N SER A 78 -12.09 -0.30 6.52
CA SER A 78 -10.89 0.03 7.28
C SER A 78 -9.68 -0.80 6.84
N PRO A 79 -8.45 -0.26 6.95
CA PRO A 79 -7.23 -1.00 6.67
C PRO A 79 -7.04 -2.17 7.63
N VAL A 80 -6.48 -3.27 7.12
CA VAL A 80 -6.10 -4.44 7.94
C VAL A 80 -4.61 -4.76 7.80
N PRO A 81 -4.01 -5.51 8.75
CA PRO A 81 -2.63 -5.94 8.60
C PRO A 81 -2.40 -6.71 7.28
N PRO A 82 -1.23 -6.51 6.65
CA PRO A 82 -0.04 -5.79 7.12
C PRO A 82 -0.06 -4.27 6.81
N TYR A 83 -1.15 -3.70 6.31
CA TYR A 83 -1.23 -2.34 5.77
C TYR A 83 -1.84 -1.29 6.71
N SER A 84 -2.17 -1.68 7.94
CA SER A 84 -2.96 -0.86 8.89
C SER A 84 -2.14 -0.06 9.91
N THR A 85 -0.81 -0.20 9.93
CA THR A 85 0.04 0.46 10.92
C THR A 85 0.73 1.69 10.32
N PRO A 86 0.56 2.90 10.88
CA PRO A 86 1.25 4.11 10.41
C PRO A 86 2.78 3.93 10.41
N ASN A 87 3.46 4.51 9.42
CA ASN A 87 4.92 4.48 9.24
C ASN A 87 5.50 3.06 9.02
N GLN A 88 4.65 2.07 8.73
CA GLN A 88 5.05 0.71 8.42
C GLN A 88 4.56 0.36 7.02
N PHE A 89 5.48 -0.09 6.17
CA PHE A 89 5.21 -0.39 4.76
C PHE A 89 5.49 -1.85 4.48
N ALA A 90 4.60 -2.49 3.75
CA ALA A 90 4.69 -3.90 3.36
C ALA A 90 4.32 -4.08 1.89
N LEU A 91 4.68 -5.21 1.30
CA LEU A 91 4.15 -5.68 0.04
C LEU A 91 3.92 -7.19 0.14
N ASP A 92 2.69 -7.57 0.41
CA ASP A 92 2.24 -8.95 0.50
C ASP A 92 1.17 -9.19 -0.57
N SER A 93 1.59 -9.75 -1.70
CA SER A 93 0.73 -9.96 -2.86
C SER A 93 -0.35 -11.00 -2.57
N GLY A 94 -1.60 -10.63 -2.76
CA GLY A 94 -2.78 -11.44 -2.45
C GLY A 94 -3.36 -11.21 -1.05
N ALA A 95 -2.66 -10.48 -0.18
CA ALA A 95 -3.19 -10.15 1.13
C ALA A 95 -4.34 -9.14 1.04
N THR A 96 -5.30 -9.28 1.94
CA THR A 96 -6.35 -8.28 2.14
C THR A 96 -5.74 -6.98 2.66
N MET A 97 -6.13 -5.87 2.05
CA MET A 97 -5.67 -4.52 2.44
C MET A 97 -6.66 -3.81 3.34
N ALA A 98 -7.92 -3.95 3.03
CA ALA A 98 -9.02 -3.33 3.75
C ALA A 98 -10.24 -4.23 3.74
N ASN A 99 -11.05 -4.15 4.80
CA ASN A 99 -12.34 -4.82 4.85
C ASN A 99 -13.38 -4.00 5.60
N SER A 100 -14.64 -4.32 5.32
CA SER A 100 -15.80 -4.02 6.15
C SER A 100 -16.57 -5.31 6.36
N PRO A 101 -16.81 -5.77 7.60
CA PRO A 101 -17.53 -7.01 7.87
C PRO A 101 -19.07 -6.83 7.85
N LEU A 102 -19.56 -5.64 7.55
CA LEU A 102 -20.97 -5.24 7.55
C LEU A 102 -21.25 -4.33 6.36
N PRO A 103 -22.55 -4.03 6.06
CA PRO A 103 -22.90 -2.99 5.09
C PRO A 103 -22.19 -1.68 5.44
N THR A 104 -21.71 -0.98 4.42
CA THR A 104 -20.94 0.24 4.62
C THR A 104 -21.21 1.27 3.54
N ASP A 105 -21.30 2.52 3.94
CA ASP A 105 -21.20 3.67 3.07
C ASP A 105 -19.76 3.88 2.57
N PHE A 106 -19.56 4.86 1.70
CA PHE A 106 -18.25 5.15 1.13
C PHE A 106 -17.24 5.61 2.17
N ASN A 107 -16.09 4.94 2.17
CA ASN A 107 -14.85 5.43 2.73
C ASN A 107 -13.81 5.56 1.62
N ILE A 108 -13.02 6.62 1.69
CA ILE A 108 -11.87 6.83 0.81
C ILE A 108 -10.64 6.27 1.50
N MET A 109 -10.01 5.31 0.84
CA MET A 109 -8.73 4.72 1.23
C MET A 109 -7.61 5.35 0.43
N THR A 110 -6.54 5.79 1.09
CA THR A 110 -5.34 6.30 0.44
C THR A 110 -4.23 5.26 0.54
N VAL A 111 -3.84 4.70 -0.59
CA VAL A 111 -2.65 3.83 -0.70
C VAL A 111 -1.42 4.71 -0.76
N SER A 112 -0.56 4.60 0.23
CA SER A 112 0.73 5.30 0.31
C SER A 112 1.82 4.39 -0.23
N TYR A 113 2.57 4.84 -1.23
CA TYR A 113 3.72 4.14 -1.80
C TYR A 113 5.00 4.74 -1.25
N LEU A 114 5.93 3.87 -0.83
CA LEU A 114 7.28 4.22 -0.42
C LEU A 114 8.29 3.53 -1.32
N VAL A 115 9.22 4.30 -1.88
CA VAL A 115 10.38 3.77 -2.62
C VAL A 115 11.65 4.42 -2.10
N ASN A 116 12.55 3.63 -1.60
CA ASN A 116 13.92 4.02 -1.31
C ASN A 116 14.89 3.29 -2.25
N VAL A 117 16.00 3.93 -2.58
CA VAL A 117 17.08 3.33 -3.36
C VAL A 117 18.41 3.56 -2.67
N SER A 118 19.19 2.49 -2.58
CA SER A 118 20.57 2.56 -2.08
C SER A 118 21.52 3.15 -3.13
N GLN A 119 22.73 3.48 -2.72
CA GLN A 119 23.77 3.93 -3.64
C GLN A 119 24.16 2.86 -4.67
N ALA A 120 24.05 1.59 -4.29
CA ALA A 120 24.37 0.46 -5.15
C ALA A 120 23.24 0.07 -6.13
N GLN A 121 22.05 0.68 -5.99
CA GLN A 121 20.93 0.36 -6.89
C GLN A 121 21.26 0.80 -8.32
N PRO A 122 21.25 -0.12 -9.30
CA PRO A 122 21.51 0.22 -10.71
C PRO A 122 20.52 1.26 -11.22
N SER A 123 20.97 2.13 -12.11
CA SER A 123 20.10 3.09 -12.79
C SER A 123 19.20 2.36 -13.76
N GLY A 124 17.95 2.86 -13.90
CA GLY A 124 16.96 2.26 -14.79
C GLY A 124 15.57 2.83 -14.58
N ILE A 125 14.64 2.43 -15.44
CA ILE A 125 13.22 2.70 -15.28
C ILE A 125 12.61 1.53 -14.52
N TYR A 126 12.29 1.75 -13.26
CA TYR A 126 11.66 0.75 -12.41
C TYR A 126 10.14 0.90 -12.47
N SER A 127 9.46 -0.21 -12.74
CA SER A 127 8.00 -0.25 -12.83
C SER A 127 7.42 -1.44 -12.09
N SER A 128 6.17 -1.31 -11.68
CA SER A 128 5.34 -2.38 -11.14
C SER A 128 3.89 -2.16 -11.57
N THR A 129 3.11 -3.22 -11.57
CA THR A 129 1.67 -3.18 -11.84
C THR A 129 0.94 -3.77 -10.64
N PHE A 130 -0.12 -3.08 -10.21
CA PHE A 130 -0.99 -3.52 -9.12
C PHE A 130 -2.41 -3.68 -9.61
N THR A 131 -3.05 -4.77 -9.20
CA THR A 131 -4.48 -5.03 -9.40
C THR A 131 -5.15 -5.05 -8.03
N PHE A 132 -6.15 -4.19 -7.85
CA PHE A 132 -6.99 -4.16 -6.65
C PHE A 132 -8.26 -4.95 -6.95
N ILE A 133 -8.60 -5.87 -6.06
CA ILE A 133 -9.72 -6.80 -6.22
C ILE A 133 -10.66 -6.61 -5.02
N ALA A 134 -11.86 -6.13 -5.30
CA ALA A 134 -12.93 -6.09 -4.31
C ALA A 134 -13.75 -7.40 -4.39
N THR A 135 -13.95 -8.05 -3.25
CA THR A 135 -14.69 -9.31 -3.15
C THR A 135 -15.75 -9.16 -2.09
N ALA A 136 -17.02 -9.43 -2.45
CA ALA A 136 -18.10 -9.53 -1.49
C ALA A 136 -17.88 -10.74 -0.56
N SER A 137 -18.27 -10.59 0.70
CA SER A 137 -18.33 -11.72 1.64
C SER A 137 -19.70 -12.41 1.52
N PHE A 138 -19.73 -13.72 1.69
CA PHE A 138 -20.98 -14.52 1.60
C PHE A 138 -21.14 -15.40 2.83
#